data_de94901439e74a0426ceb1b1e884bc5b
#
_entry.id   de94901439e74a0426ceb1b1e884bc5b
#
_cell.length_a   1.000
_cell.length_b   1.000
_cell.length_c   1.000
_cell.angle_alpha   90.00
_cell.angle_beta   90.00
_cell.angle_gamma   90.00
#
_symmetry.space_group_name_H-M   'P 1'
#
loop_
_entity.id
_entity.type
_entity.pdbx_description
1 polymer ?
#
loop_
_entity_poly.entity_id
_entity_poly.type
_entity_poly.pdbx_seq_one_letter_code
_entity_poly.pdbx_strand_id
1 'polypeptide(L)'
;MALIRQIKAEQAVYPAYSLYPNWNNQRVHAYGNTVQIPDSFRIDLTGFCMPTTHTKITSKCGPRWRRMHNGLDIKVYIGDTIRAAFDGKVRMVKYERRGYGKYVVIRHDNGLETIYGHLSKQIVKEDEYVKAGDPIGLGGNTGRSTGSHLHFETRFLGEVINPEFMFDFPKQDIVSDSYLFVRGANRYSYQRTRALAAVKSGKSGADEAEKSAIRYHKIRKGDTLGRISRLYHVSIDRLCQINGIKRTTTLRIGQVLRCS
;
A
#
# COMPACT_ATOMS: atom_id res chain seq x y z
N MET A 1 19.05 -26.58 -9.72
CA MET A 1 17.96 -26.21 -10.67
C MET A 1 16.58 -26.45 -10.07
N ALA A 2 16.28 -27.60 -9.44
CA ALA A 2 14.98 -27.86 -8.79
C ALA A 2 14.64 -26.89 -7.66
N LEU A 3 15.56 -26.62 -6.75
CA LEU A 3 15.38 -25.68 -5.63
C LEU A 3 15.02 -24.25 -6.09
N ILE A 4 15.70 -23.76 -7.14
CA ILE A 4 15.40 -22.42 -7.71
C ILE A 4 13.99 -22.38 -8.33
N ARG A 5 13.56 -23.48 -8.97
CA ARG A 5 12.19 -23.59 -9.52
C ARG A 5 11.15 -23.63 -8.40
N GLN A 6 11.44 -24.34 -7.31
CA GLN A 6 10.56 -24.39 -6.14
C GLN A 6 10.45 -23.03 -5.47
N ILE A 7 11.56 -22.33 -5.22
CA ILE A 7 11.56 -20.96 -4.65
C ILE A 7 10.78 -20.00 -5.54
N LYS A 8 10.95 -20.05 -6.87
CA LYS A 8 10.19 -19.22 -7.80
C LYS A 8 8.68 -19.54 -7.78
N ALA A 9 8.33 -20.82 -7.68
CA ALA A 9 6.93 -21.24 -7.58
C ALA A 9 6.31 -20.77 -6.25
N GLU A 10 7.04 -20.89 -5.15
CA GLU A 10 6.59 -20.40 -3.83
C GLU A 10 6.49 -18.87 -3.80
N GLN A 11 7.42 -18.14 -4.41
CA GLN A 11 7.35 -16.68 -4.57
C GLN A 11 6.13 -16.23 -5.40
N ALA A 12 5.73 -17.00 -6.39
CA ALA A 12 4.52 -16.73 -7.17
C ALA A 12 3.23 -16.96 -6.36
N VAL A 13 3.27 -17.82 -5.34
CA VAL A 13 2.12 -18.13 -4.46
C VAL A 13 2.03 -17.18 -3.27
N TYR A 14 3.18 -16.65 -2.78
CA TYR A 14 3.23 -15.77 -1.61
C TYR A 14 3.75 -14.40 -2.01
N PRO A 15 2.88 -13.40 -2.23
CA PRO A 15 3.32 -12.02 -2.42
C PRO A 15 4.27 -11.60 -1.29
N ALA A 16 5.34 -10.89 -1.66
CA ALA A 16 6.39 -10.46 -0.73
C ALA A 16 7.01 -11.60 0.12
N TYR A 17 7.18 -12.78 -0.46
CA TYR A 17 7.74 -13.99 0.21
C TYR A 17 9.07 -13.74 0.93
N SER A 18 9.94 -12.92 0.36
CA SER A 18 11.23 -12.57 0.98
C SER A 18 11.10 -11.78 2.29
N LEU A 19 9.96 -11.10 2.49
CA LEU A 19 9.67 -10.31 3.68
C LEU A 19 8.87 -11.12 4.71
N TYR A 20 7.97 -11.96 4.25
CA TYR A 20 7.05 -12.73 5.07
C TYR A 20 7.32 -14.23 4.90
N PRO A 21 8.09 -14.85 5.80
CA PRO A 21 8.46 -16.28 5.68
C PRO A 21 7.26 -17.22 5.83
N ASN A 22 6.13 -16.72 6.36
CA ASN A 22 4.94 -17.50 6.65
C ASN A 22 3.71 -16.96 5.93
N TRP A 23 2.85 -17.86 5.46
CA TRP A 23 1.48 -17.56 5.07
C TRP A 23 0.53 -18.03 6.18
N ASN A 24 -0.01 -17.09 6.94
CA ASN A 24 -0.91 -17.40 8.06
C ASN A 24 -2.25 -16.68 7.85
N ASN A 25 -3.32 -17.45 7.68
CA ASN A 25 -4.69 -16.97 7.52
C ASN A 25 -5.56 -17.12 8.79
N GLN A 26 -4.96 -17.41 9.95
CA GLN A 26 -5.69 -17.60 11.20
C GLN A 26 -5.79 -16.32 12.04
N ARG A 27 -4.76 -15.48 12.00
CA ARG A 27 -4.67 -14.27 12.85
C ARG A 27 -4.24 -13.05 12.05
N VAL A 28 -4.85 -11.90 12.33
CA VAL A 28 -4.42 -10.62 11.73
C VAL A 28 -2.97 -10.31 12.14
N HIS A 29 -2.64 -10.51 13.42
CA HIS A 29 -1.30 -10.29 13.98
C HIS A 29 -0.55 -11.63 14.10
N ALA A 30 -0.19 -12.23 12.99
CA ALA A 30 0.36 -13.58 12.95
C ALA A 30 1.87 -13.66 13.19
N TYR A 31 2.59 -12.53 13.22
CA TYR A 31 4.04 -12.56 13.03
C TYR A 31 4.83 -12.58 14.34
N GLY A 32 4.35 -11.92 15.40
CA GLY A 32 5.04 -11.88 16.69
C GLY A 32 6.54 -11.55 16.52
N ASN A 33 7.40 -12.34 17.18
CA ASN A 33 8.86 -12.21 17.08
C ASN A 33 9.46 -13.05 15.93
N THR A 34 8.65 -13.65 15.06
CA THR A 34 9.13 -14.56 14.00
C THR A 34 9.60 -13.83 12.74
N VAL A 35 9.25 -12.56 12.59
CA VAL A 35 9.63 -11.72 11.45
C VAL A 35 10.68 -10.70 11.87
N GLN A 36 11.80 -10.67 11.15
CA GLN A 36 12.80 -9.63 11.33
C GLN A 36 12.35 -8.36 10.62
N ILE A 37 11.96 -7.36 11.41
CA ILE A 37 11.58 -6.05 10.87
C ILE A 37 12.86 -5.26 10.58
N PRO A 38 13.13 -4.85 9.33
CA PRO A 38 14.30 -4.07 8.99
C PRO A 38 14.25 -2.69 9.65
N ASP A 39 15.41 -2.08 9.89
CA ASP A 39 15.49 -0.72 10.44
C ASP A 39 14.81 0.31 9.53
N SER A 40 14.91 0.12 8.23
CA SER A 40 14.19 0.90 7.23
C SER A 40 13.91 0.05 6.00
N PHE A 41 12.81 0.38 5.30
CA PHE A 41 12.42 -0.27 4.06
C PHE A 41 11.66 0.72 3.18
N ARG A 42 11.99 0.77 1.89
CA ARG A 42 11.27 1.62 0.94
C ARG A 42 10.15 0.84 0.28
N ILE A 43 8.93 1.21 0.60
CA ILE A 43 7.70 0.61 0.07
C ILE A 43 7.32 1.34 -1.21
N ASP A 44 7.20 0.62 -2.31
CA ASP A 44 6.69 1.15 -3.59
C ASP A 44 5.16 1.34 -3.49
N LEU A 45 4.67 2.54 -3.80
CA LEU A 45 3.24 2.88 -3.80
C LEU A 45 2.67 3.05 -5.21
N THR A 46 3.48 2.79 -6.24
CA THR A 46 2.99 2.84 -7.62
C THR A 46 1.94 1.74 -7.87
N GLY A 47 0.99 2.02 -8.75
CA GLY A 47 -0.10 1.08 -9.01
C GLY A 47 -1.22 1.09 -7.96
N PHE A 48 -1.20 2.06 -7.01
CA PHE A 48 -2.25 2.23 -6.02
C PHE A 48 -3.62 2.51 -6.64
N CYS A 49 -4.65 1.95 -6.02
CA CYS A 49 -6.05 2.29 -6.24
C CYS A 49 -6.71 2.64 -4.91
N MET A 50 -7.44 3.75 -4.87
CA MET A 50 -8.22 4.09 -3.67
C MET A 50 -9.25 3.00 -3.35
N PRO A 51 -9.35 2.58 -2.07
CA PRO A 51 -10.27 1.51 -1.67
C PRO A 51 -11.74 1.89 -1.78
N THR A 52 -12.04 3.19 -1.88
CA THR A 52 -13.38 3.74 -2.08
C THR A 52 -13.31 5.08 -2.81
N THR A 53 -14.37 5.46 -3.50
CA THR A 53 -14.51 6.77 -4.15
C THR A 53 -14.85 7.89 -3.18
N HIS A 54 -15.22 7.55 -1.93
CA HIS A 54 -15.52 8.54 -0.90
C HIS A 54 -14.25 9.13 -0.30
N THR A 55 -14.26 10.44 -0.07
CA THR A 55 -13.11 11.21 0.41
C THR A 55 -13.20 11.61 1.88
N LYS A 56 -14.40 11.50 2.49
CA LYS A 56 -14.65 11.99 3.86
C LYS A 56 -14.07 11.02 4.89
N ILE A 57 -13.00 11.45 5.55
CA ILE A 57 -12.46 10.79 6.74
C ILE A 57 -13.37 11.11 7.93
N THR A 58 -13.89 10.07 8.58
CA THR A 58 -14.74 10.19 9.78
C THR A 58 -13.97 10.02 11.06
N SER A 59 -12.84 9.30 11.01
CA SER A 59 -11.95 9.16 12.14
C SER A 59 -10.53 8.80 11.72
N LYS A 60 -9.56 9.50 12.32
CA LYS A 60 -8.14 9.35 12.03
C LYS A 60 -7.51 8.17 12.77
N CYS A 61 -6.40 7.67 12.21
CA CYS A 61 -5.51 6.74 12.89
C CYS A 61 -4.87 7.45 14.10
N GLY A 62 -4.79 6.74 15.24
CA GLY A 62 -4.15 7.30 16.42
C GLY A 62 -4.84 6.97 17.74
N PRO A 63 -4.37 7.59 18.86
CA PRO A 63 -4.94 7.34 20.18
C PRO A 63 -6.37 7.89 20.28
N ARG A 64 -7.27 7.05 20.82
CA ARG A 64 -8.64 7.40 21.15
C ARG A 64 -8.87 7.07 22.62
N TRP A 65 -8.98 8.03 23.51
CA TRP A 65 -9.29 7.85 24.94
C TRP A 65 -8.43 6.74 25.59
N ARG A 66 -8.94 5.50 25.70
CA ARG A 66 -8.24 4.33 26.25
C ARG A 66 -7.80 3.32 25.20
N ARG A 67 -7.92 3.62 23.91
CA ARG A 67 -7.67 2.66 22.82
C ARG A 67 -6.87 3.30 21.71
N MET A 68 -6.18 2.44 20.99
CA MET A 68 -5.51 2.78 19.76
C MET A 68 -6.44 2.49 18.59
N HIS A 69 -6.60 3.46 17.68
CA HIS A 69 -7.20 3.28 16.37
C HIS A 69 -6.11 2.99 15.35
N ASN A 70 -6.02 1.75 14.92
CA ASN A 70 -4.92 1.29 14.05
C ASN A 70 -5.14 1.62 12.57
N GLY A 71 -6.30 2.15 12.21
CA GLY A 71 -6.66 2.47 10.83
C GLY A 71 -7.27 3.85 10.69
N LEU A 72 -7.78 4.09 9.52
CA LEU A 72 -8.51 5.27 9.13
C LEU A 72 -9.97 4.87 8.85
N ASP A 73 -10.93 5.61 9.41
CA ASP A 73 -12.34 5.38 9.08
C ASP A 73 -12.79 6.37 7.99
N ILE A 74 -13.27 5.83 6.88
CA ILE A 74 -13.71 6.58 5.71
C ILE A 74 -15.22 6.38 5.55
N LYS A 75 -15.98 7.47 5.37
CA LYS A 75 -17.41 7.36 5.15
C LYS A 75 -17.69 6.55 3.90
N VAL A 76 -18.52 5.53 4.04
CA VAL A 76 -19.12 4.79 2.93
C VAL A 76 -20.58 4.50 3.27
N TYR A 77 -21.38 4.15 2.28
CA TYR A 77 -22.75 3.67 2.47
C TYR A 77 -22.78 2.14 2.39
N ILE A 78 -23.82 1.55 2.96
CA ILE A 78 -24.03 0.10 2.86
C ILE A 78 -24.25 -0.26 1.38
N GLY A 79 -23.43 -1.19 0.87
CA GLY A 79 -23.47 -1.59 -0.53
C GLY A 79 -22.45 -0.92 -1.44
N ASP A 80 -21.77 0.15 -1.00
CA ASP A 80 -20.72 0.78 -1.78
C ASP A 80 -19.58 -0.21 -2.06
N THR A 81 -19.06 -0.20 -3.28
CA THR A 81 -17.97 -1.08 -3.67
C THR A 81 -16.67 -0.71 -2.97
N ILE A 82 -16.08 -1.68 -2.27
CA ILE A 82 -14.75 -1.59 -1.68
C ILE A 82 -13.75 -2.34 -2.57
N ARG A 83 -12.60 -1.73 -2.84
CA ARG A 83 -11.60 -2.20 -3.81
C ARG A 83 -10.25 -2.48 -3.17
N ALA A 84 -9.50 -3.42 -3.77
CA ALA A 84 -8.11 -3.69 -3.39
C ALA A 84 -7.21 -2.47 -3.67
N ALA A 85 -6.37 -2.11 -2.71
CA ALA A 85 -5.48 -0.95 -2.81
C ALA A 85 -4.30 -1.18 -3.76
N PHE A 86 -3.80 -2.40 -3.87
CA PHE A 86 -2.70 -2.83 -4.74
C PHE A 86 -2.95 -4.25 -5.23
N ASP A 87 -2.14 -4.70 -6.19
CA ASP A 87 -2.03 -6.10 -6.57
C ASP A 87 -1.58 -6.93 -5.34
N GLY A 88 -2.12 -8.13 -5.20
CA GLY A 88 -1.74 -8.99 -4.08
C GLY A 88 -2.64 -10.22 -3.91
N LYS A 89 -2.37 -10.96 -2.83
CA LYS A 89 -3.10 -12.18 -2.48
C LYS A 89 -3.95 -11.98 -1.22
N VAL A 90 -5.20 -12.39 -1.28
CA VAL A 90 -6.14 -12.34 -0.16
C VAL A 90 -5.69 -13.32 0.91
N ARG A 91 -5.29 -12.80 2.08
CA ARG A 91 -4.79 -13.61 3.18
C ARG A 91 -5.89 -14.07 4.14
N MET A 92 -6.87 -13.21 4.37
CA MET A 92 -7.96 -13.53 5.31
C MET A 92 -9.29 -12.99 4.81
N VAL A 93 -10.34 -13.80 4.98
CA VAL A 93 -11.74 -13.43 4.77
C VAL A 93 -12.52 -13.95 5.97
N LYS A 94 -12.71 -13.12 7.00
CA LYS A 94 -13.22 -13.53 8.31
C LYS A 94 -14.32 -12.61 8.82
N TYR A 95 -14.92 -13.03 9.95
CA TYR A 95 -15.89 -12.25 10.71
C TYR A 95 -15.50 -12.18 12.18
N GLU A 96 -15.38 -10.96 12.71
CA GLU A 96 -15.09 -10.71 14.12
C GLU A 96 -16.17 -9.80 14.74
N ARG A 97 -17.11 -10.39 15.47
CA ARG A 97 -18.30 -9.70 16.01
C ARG A 97 -17.96 -8.47 16.85
N ARG A 98 -16.91 -8.51 17.68
CA ARG A 98 -16.53 -7.44 18.62
C ARG A 98 -15.33 -6.61 18.15
N GLY A 99 -14.96 -6.74 16.89
CA GLY A 99 -13.82 -6.06 16.26
C GLY A 99 -14.16 -5.57 14.85
N TYR A 100 -13.41 -6.06 13.87
CA TYR A 100 -13.49 -5.64 12.45
C TYR A 100 -14.83 -5.93 11.76
N GLY A 101 -15.76 -6.72 12.36
CA GLY A 101 -16.93 -7.20 11.65
C GLY A 101 -16.56 -8.17 10.54
N LYS A 102 -17.23 -8.10 9.41
CA LYS A 102 -16.77 -8.76 8.18
C LYS A 102 -15.59 -7.98 7.64
N TYR A 103 -14.46 -8.66 7.43
CA TYR A 103 -13.23 -8.01 6.98
C TYR A 103 -12.44 -8.87 6.01
N VAL A 104 -11.62 -8.19 5.22
CA VAL A 104 -10.67 -8.80 4.30
C VAL A 104 -9.27 -8.28 4.64
N VAL A 105 -8.26 -9.15 4.59
CA VAL A 105 -6.85 -8.79 4.68
C VAL A 105 -6.17 -9.22 3.39
N ILE A 106 -5.47 -8.29 2.76
CA ILE A 106 -4.70 -8.56 1.53
C ILE A 106 -3.23 -8.31 1.81
N ARG A 107 -2.37 -9.26 1.44
CA ARG A 107 -0.93 -9.06 1.38
C ARG A 107 -0.56 -8.69 -0.04
N HIS A 108 0.10 -7.56 -0.19
CA HIS A 108 0.45 -6.97 -1.47
C HIS A 108 1.89 -7.28 -1.87
N ASP A 109 2.16 -7.23 -3.18
CA ASP A 109 3.48 -7.53 -3.74
C ASP A 109 4.56 -6.53 -3.29
N ASN A 110 4.15 -5.31 -2.90
CA ASN A 110 5.05 -4.28 -2.34
C ASN A 110 5.39 -4.47 -0.85
N GLY A 111 4.91 -5.54 -0.21
CA GLY A 111 5.16 -5.87 1.18
C GLY A 111 4.16 -5.27 2.18
N LEU A 112 3.23 -4.43 1.75
CA LEU A 112 2.14 -3.97 2.62
C LEU A 112 1.11 -5.08 2.86
N GLU A 113 0.48 -5.04 4.02
CA GLU A 113 -0.83 -5.66 4.25
C GLU A 113 -1.86 -4.57 4.48
N THR A 114 -3.02 -4.71 3.84
CA THR A 114 -4.17 -3.84 4.06
C THR A 114 -5.34 -4.61 4.65
N ILE A 115 -6.10 -3.94 5.53
CA ILE A 115 -7.28 -4.49 6.19
C ILE A 115 -8.47 -3.63 5.84
N TYR A 116 -9.55 -4.27 5.41
CA TYR A 116 -10.82 -3.65 5.03
C TYR A 116 -11.91 -4.17 5.97
N GLY A 117 -12.28 -3.36 6.95
CA GLY A 117 -13.22 -3.75 8.01
C GLY A 117 -14.63 -3.18 7.84
N HIS A 118 -15.54 -3.69 8.65
CA HIS A 118 -16.96 -3.32 8.79
C HIS A 118 -17.79 -3.55 7.51
N LEU A 119 -17.36 -4.47 6.64
CA LEU A 119 -18.03 -4.79 5.38
C LEU A 119 -19.44 -5.38 5.64
N SER A 120 -20.38 -5.10 4.73
CA SER A 120 -21.67 -5.80 4.70
C SER A 120 -21.54 -7.17 4.01
N LYS A 121 -20.66 -7.27 3.00
CA LYS A 121 -20.39 -8.49 2.25
C LYS A 121 -18.92 -8.54 1.82
N GLN A 122 -18.29 -9.70 1.94
CA GLN A 122 -17.03 -10.04 1.31
C GLN A 122 -17.34 -10.75 -0.02
N ILE A 123 -16.62 -10.45 -1.11
CA ILE A 123 -16.87 -11.01 -2.44
C ILE A 123 -15.66 -11.74 -3.02
N VAL A 124 -14.57 -11.78 -2.27
CA VAL A 124 -13.35 -12.56 -2.56
C VAL A 124 -13.20 -13.71 -1.58
N LYS A 125 -12.30 -14.66 -1.89
CA LYS A 125 -11.96 -15.82 -1.07
C LYS A 125 -10.53 -15.73 -0.57
N GLU A 126 -10.22 -16.46 0.51
CA GLU A 126 -8.83 -16.64 0.95
C GLU A 126 -8.04 -17.30 -0.18
N ASP A 127 -6.77 -16.92 -0.30
CA ASP A 127 -5.81 -17.37 -1.31
C ASP A 127 -6.08 -16.88 -2.76
N GLU A 128 -7.11 -16.07 -2.98
CA GLU A 128 -7.40 -15.46 -4.27
C GLU A 128 -6.42 -14.32 -4.57
N TYR A 129 -5.92 -14.22 -5.80
CA TYR A 129 -5.17 -13.07 -6.28
C TYR A 129 -6.12 -11.99 -6.79
N VAL A 130 -5.83 -10.74 -6.40
CA VAL A 130 -6.58 -9.56 -6.80
C VAL A 130 -5.64 -8.51 -7.38
N LYS A 131 -6.15 -7.72 -8.31
CA LYS A 131 -5.49 -6.55 -8.86
C LYS A 131 -5.92 -5.29 -8.12
N ALA A 132 -5.07 -4.26 -8.14
CA ALA A 132 -5.44 -2.94 -7.67
C ALA A 132 -6.73 -2.46 -8.36
N GLY A 133 -7.74 -2.10 -7.57
CA GLY A 133 -9.04 -1.69 -8.07
C GLY A 133 -10.08 -2.80 -8.20
N ASP A 134 -9.70 -4.07 -8.06
CA ASP A 134 -10.68 -5.16 -8.06
C ASP A 134 -11.65 -5.02 -6.89
N PRO A 135 -12.96 -5.29 -7.11
CA PRO A 135 -13.94 -5.31 -6.03
C PRO A 135 -13.64 -6.46 -5.06
N ILE A 136 -13.54 -6.17 -3.77
CA ILE A 136 -13.24 -7.18 -2.73
C ILE A 136 -14.34 -7.32 -1.69
N GLY A 137 -15.26 -6.36 -1.62
CA GLY A 137 -16.36 -6.35 -0.67
C GLY A 137 -17.28 -5.18 -0.88
N LEU A 138 -18.30 -5.13 -0.04
CA LEU A 138 -19.29 -4.04 -0.01
C LEU A 138 -19.23 -3.32 1.34
N GLY A 139 -19.31 -2.00 1.31
CA GLY A 139 -19.39 -1.13 2.48
C GLY A 139 -20.52 -1.56 3.43
N GLY A 140 -20.31 -1.36 4.71
CA GLY A 140 -21.26 -1.85 5.72
C GLY A 140 -21.13 -1.17 7.08
N ASN A 141 -21.69 -1.85 8.09
CA ASN A 141 -21.70 -1.42 9.47
C ASN A 141 -21.65 -2.64 10.43
N THR A 142 -20.84 -3.65 10.07
CA THR A 142 -20.74 -4.88 10.86
C THR A 142 -19.65 -4.80 11.92
N GLY A 143 -19.71 -5.68 12.93
CA GLY A 143 -18.75 -5.71 14.04
C GLY A 143 -18.93 -4.54 15.01
N ARG A 144 -17.82 -4.01 15.55
CA ARG A 144 -17.84 -2.86 16.46
C ARG A 144 -17.84 -1.55 15.70
N SER A 145 -18.97 -1.19 15.16
CA SER A 145 -19.20 0.03 14.39
C SER A 145 -20.46 0.74 14.86
N THR A 146 -20.45 2.06 14.88
CA THR A 146 -21.59 2.92 15.27
C THR A 146 -22.28 3.57 14.08
N GLY A 147 -21.79 3.37 12.88
CA GLY A 147 -22.34 3.93 11.65
C GLY A 147 -21.56 3.44 10.43
N SER A 148 -22.18 3.44 9.27
CA SER A 148 -21.59 2.92 8.04
C SER A 148 -20.29 3.64 7.67
N HIS A 149 -19.18 2.89 7.65
CA HIS A 149 -17.85 3.36 7.25
C HIS A 149 -16.96 2.19 6.84
N LEU A 150 -15.93 2.47 6.07
CA LEU A 150 -14.82 1.56 5.84
C LEU A 150 -13.74 1.84 6.89
N HIS A 151 -13.40 0.84 7.69
CA HIS A 151 -12.18 0.83 8.49
C HIS A 151 -11.03 0.31 7.62
N PHE A 152 -10.04 1.17 7.36
CA PHE A 152 -8.92 0.85 6.48
C PHE A 152 -7.60 0.95 7.24
N GLU A 153 -6.86 -0.17 7.32
CA GLU A 153 -5.51 -0.21 7.91
C GLU A 153 -4.45 -0.51 6.87
N THR A 154 -3.27 0.02 7.11
CA THR A 154 -2.03 -0.36 6.41
C THR A 154 -1.01 -0.86 7.41
N ARG A 155 -0.35 -1.97 7.08
CA ARG A 155 0.65 -2.62 7.93
C ARG A 155 1.85 -3.04 7.10
N PHE A 156 3.01 -3.01 7.71
CA PHE A 156 4.23 -3.59 7.16
C PHE A 156 4.84 -4.52 8.20
N LEU A 157 4.95 -5.81 7.90
CA LEU A 157 5.45 -6.85 8.81
C LEU A 157 4.76 -6.83 10.20
N GLY A 158 3.45 -6.55 10.20
CA GLY A 158 2.64 -6.42 11.42
C GLY A 158 2.65 -5.03 12.06
N GLU A 159 3.64 -4.19 11.77
CA GLU A 159 3.69 -2.80 12.23
C GLU A 159 2.62 -1.94 11.56
N VAL A 160 1.86 -1.22 12.36
CA VAL A 160 0.81 -0.32 11.86
C VAL A 160 1.46 0.95 11.30
N ILE A 161 1.06 1.31 10.09
CA ILE A 161 1.41 2.59 9.46
C ILE A 161 0.11 3.40 9.32
N ASN A 162 0.14 4.69 9.66
CA ASN A 162 -1.02 5.56 9.41
C ASN A 162 -1.23 5.70 7.89
N PRO A 163 -2.42 5.33 7.36
CA PRO A 163 -2.68 5.41 5.92
C PRO A 163 -2.50 6.83 5.33
N GLU A 164 -2.74 7.90 6.11
CA GLU A 164 -2.56 9.28 5.65
C GLU A 164 -1.09 9.63 5.32
N PHE A 165 -0.11 8.80 5.73
CA PHE A 165 1.30 9.02 5.37
C PHE A 165 1.61 8.61 3.93
N MET A 166 0.79 7.74 3.37
CA MET A 166 0.97 7.17 2.04
C MET A 166 -0.10 7.66 1.06
N PHE A 167 -1.32 7.95 1.54
CA PHE A 167 -2.47 8.21 0.69
C PHE A 167 -3.15 9.54 1.04
N ASP A 168 -3.40 10.35 0.02
CA ASP A 168 -4.18 11.60 0.09
C ASP A 168 -5.64 11.28 -0.27
N PHE A 169 -6.45 10.93 0.72
CA PHE A 169 -7.85 10.55 0.52
C PHE A 169 -8.69 11.65 -0.12
N PRO A 170 -8.56 12.94 0.25
CA PRO A 170 -9.22 14.04 -0.45
C PRO A 170 -8.89 14.13 -1.93
N LYS A 171 -7.64 13.90 -2.32
CA LYS A 171 -7.20 13.93 -3.72
C LYS A 171 -7.36 12.59 -4.44
N GLN A 172 -7.71 11.53 -3.72
CA GLN A 172 -7.83 10.18 -4.26
C GLN A 172 -6.54 9.69 -4.94
N ASP A 173 -5.39 9.99 -4.32
CA ASP A 173 -4.06 9.68 -4.88
C ASP A 173 -3.05 9.32 -3.79
N ILE A 174 -1.87 8.87 -4.20
CA ILE A 174 -0.72 8.68 -3.31
C ILE A 174 -0.05 10.02 -2.98
N VAL A 175 0.52 10.11 -1.78
CA VAL A 175 1.32 11.29 -1.35
C VAL A 175 2.64 11.35 -2.12
N SER A 176 3.24 10.19 -2.40
CA SER A 176 4.50 10.02 -3.13
C SER A 176 4.55 8.62 -3.73
N ASP A 177 5.36 8.40 -4.77
CA ASP A 177 5.53 7.09 -5.43
C ASP A 177 6.12 6.01 -4.49
N SER A 178 6.69 6.41 -3.36
CA SER A 178 7.21 5.48 -2.35
C SER A 178 7.10 6.04 -0.94
N TYR A 179 7.02 5.14 0.05
CA TYR A 179 7.06 5.46 1.47
C TYR A 179 8.28 4.82 2.13
N LEU A 180 9.07 5.62 2.86
CA LEU A 180 10.18 5.09 3.66
C LEU A 180 9.66 4.65 5.03
N PHE A 181 9.49 3.35 5.21
CA PHE A 181 9.24 2.75 6.52
C PHE A 181 10.52 2.87 7.38
N VAL A 182 10.37 3.27 8.64
CA VAL A 182 11.44 3.28 9.64
C VAL A 182 10.92 2.61 10.90
N ARG A 183 11.61 1.55 11.36
CA ARG A 183 11.23 0.78 12.54
C ARG A 183 11.15 1.68 13.79
N GLY A 184 10.08 1.54 14.58
CA GLY A 184 9.86 2.34 15.78
C GLY A 184 9.49 3.80 15.51
N ALA A 185 9.30 4.22 14.25
CA ALA A 185 8.73 5.52 13.95
C ALA A 185 7.30 5.58 14.46
N ASN A 186 6.94 6.74 15.05
CA ASN A 186 5.61 6.91 15.61
C ASN A 186 4.56 6.91 14.49
N ARG A 187 3.62 5.96 14.56
CA ARG A 187 2.49 5.83 13.63
C ARG A 187 1.57 7.06 13.56
N TYR A 188 1.76 8.02 14.46
CA TYR A 188 0.91 9.22 14.57
C TYR A 188 1.57 10.49 14.05
N SER A 189 2.88 10.50 13.78
CA SER A 189 3.63 11.69 13.41
C SER A 189 4.44 11.49 12.13
N TYR A 190 3.90 11.94 11.00
CA TYR A 190 4.62 11.99 9.73
C TYR A 190 5.91 12.83 9.81
N GLN A 191 5.86 13.97 10.53
CA GLN A 191 7.03 14.84 10.71
C GLN A 191 8.16 14.13 11.47
N ARG A 192 7.82 13.32 12.50
CA ARG A 192 8.80 12.53 13.22
C ARG A 192 9.41 11.44 12.36
N THR A 193 8.59 10.78 11.52
CA THR A 193 9.08 9.78 10.56
C THR A 193 10.07 10.41 9.58
N ARG A 194 9.77 11.59 9.03
CA ARG A 194 10.70 12.34 8.17
C ARG A 194 11.96 12.77 8.89
N ALA A 195 11.84 13.28 10.15
CA ALA A 195 12.99 13.67 10.96
C ALA A 195 13.91 12.48 11.26
N LEU A 196 13.35 11.31 11.60
CA LEU A 196 14.13 10.08 11.83
C LEU A 196 14.80 9.58 10.55
N ALA A 197 14.13 9.67 9.41
CA ALA A 197 14.71 9.35 8.12
C ALA A 197 15.86 10.28 7.75
N ALA A 198 15.71 11.60 8.02
CA ALA A 198 16.75 12.60 7.78
C ALA A 198 17.97 12.45 8.71
N VAL A 199 17.76 12.05 9.97
CA VAL A 199 18.85 11.81 10.93
C VAL A 199 19.62 10.52 10.61
N LYS A 200 18.94 9.45 10.17
CA LYS A 200 19.59 8.20 9.76
C LYS A 200 20.28 8.30 8.39
N SER A 201 19.81 9.18 7.52
CA SER A 201 20.52 9.57 6.31
C SER A 201 21.51 10.69 6.65
N GLY A 202 22.60 10.38 7.37
CA GLY A 202 23.69 11.33 7.54
C GLY A 202 24.02 11.99 6.20
N LYS A 203 24.29 13.31 6.20
CA LYS A 203 24.42 14.21 5.04
C LYS A 203 25.29 13.75 3.84
N SER A 204 25.84 12.55 3.85
CA SER A 204 26.68 11.97 2.79
C SER A 204 26.12 10.75 2.06
N GLY A 205 25.05 10.09 2.56
CA GLY A 205 24.51 8.86 1.97
C GLY A 205 23.14 8.99 1.29
N ALA A 206 22.40 10.07 1.58
CA ALA A 206 21.03 10.24 1.03
C ALA A 206 21.05 10.54 -0.48
N ASP A 207 22.03 11.31 -0.95
CA ASP A 207 22.14 11.67 -2.36
C ASP A 207 22.50 10.48 -3.27
N GLU A 208 23.25 9.49 -2.77
CA GLU A 208 23.60 8.31 -3.57
C GLU A 208 22.50 7.24 -3.57
N ALA A 209 21.82 7.03 -2.45
CA ALA A 209 20.70 6.09 -2.38
C ALA A 209 19.47 6.58 -3.17
N GLU A 210 19.22 7.89 -3.19
CA GLU A 210 18.15 8.49 -3.99
C GLU A 210 18.48 8.47 -5.50
N LYS A 211 19.75 8.53 -5.87
CA LYS A 211 20.22 8.39 -7.25
C LYS A 211 20.17 6.95 -7.79
N SER A 212 20.17 5.93 -6.92
CA SER A 212 20.17 4.52 -7.32
C SER A 212 18.77 3.87 -7.34
N ALA A 213 17.76 4.49 -6.75
CA ALA A 213 16.40 3.95 -6.74
C ALA A 213 15.77 4.06 -8.14
N ILE A 214 15.39 2.92 -8.72
CA ILE A 214 14.64 2.88 -9.97
C ILE A 214 13.25 3.44 -9.69
N ARG A 215 12.90 4.56 -10.36
CA ARG A 215 11.60 5.22 -10.25
C ARG A 215 10.75 4.89 -11.47
N TYR A 216 9.46 4.66 -11.25
CA TYR A 216 8.48 4.42 -12.31
C TYR A 216 7.37 5.45 -12.26
N HIS A 217 6.82 5.81 -13.42
CA HIS A 217 5.68 6.72 -13.57
C HIS A 217 4.59 6.05 -14.40
N LYS A 218 3.39 5.93 -13.85
CA LYS A 218 2.21 5.46 -14.59
C LYS A 218 1.54 6.65 -15.27
N ILE A 219 1.45 6.58 -16.60
CA ILE A 219 0.91 7.66 -17.44
C ILE A 219 -0.55 7.93 -17.10
N ARG A 220 -0.86 9.20 -16.87
CA ARG A 220 -2.20 9.73 -16.61
C ARG A 220 -2.63 10.66 -17.76
N LYS A 221 -3.93 10.97 -17.80
CA LYS A 221 -4.46 11.95 -18.77
C LYS A 221 -3.73 13.29 -18.63
N GLY A 222 -3.18 13.79 -19.73
CA GLY A 222 -2.43 15.06 -19.76
C GLY A 222 -0.93 14.94 -19.47
N ASP A 223 -0.40 13.73 -19.23
CA ASP A 223 1.04 13.52 -19.11
C ASP A 223 1.73 13.63 -20.46
N THR A 224 2.92 14.24 -20.43
CA THR A 224 3.83 14.33 -21.57
C THR A 224 5.25 13.98 -21.12
N LEU A 225 6.10 13.53 -22.04
CA LEU A 225 7.51 13.28 -21.73
C LEU A 225 8.21 14.49 -21.09
N GLY A 226 7.86 15.71 -21.52
CA GLY A 226 8.41 16.93 -20.95
C GLY A 226 7.94 17.20 -19.52
N ARG A 227 6.68 16.86 -19.18
CA ARG A 227 6.17 16.95 -17.80
C ARG A 227 6.84 15.94 -16.89
N ILE A 228 6.95 14.69 -17.34
CA ILE A 228 7.58 13.60 -16.60
C ILE A 228 9.07 13.88 -16.40
N SER A 229 9.77 14.35 -17.42
CA SER A 229 11.17 14.79 -17.37
C SER A 229 11.42 15.81 -16.26
N ARG A 230 10.56 16.83 -16.14
CA ARG A 230 10.65 17.85 -15.08
C ARG A 230 10.34 17.28 -13.70
N LEU A 231 9.33 16.42 -13.61
CA LEU A 231 8.88 15.81 -12.34
C LEU A 231 9.95 14.92 -11.71
N TYR A 232 10.69 14.17 -12.54
CA TYR A 232 11.71 13.23 -12.07
C TYR A 232 13.15 13.72 -12.25
N HIS A 233 13.35 14.97 -12.70
CA HIS A 233 14.67 15.57 -12.96
C HIS A 233 15.54 14.71 -13.89
N VAL A 234 14.93 14.05 -14.89
CA VAL A 234 15.60 13.21 -15.87
C VAL A 234 15.39 13.77 -17.27
N SER A 235 16.42 13.77 -18.12
CA SER A 235 16.26 14.29 -19.48
C SER A 235 15.30 13.45 -20.32
N ILE A 236 14.59 14.08 -21.27
CA ILE A 236 13.68 13.37 -22.18
C ILE A 236 14.43 12.27 -22.94
N ASP A 237 15.68 12.49 -23.33
CA ASP A 237 16.50 11.50 -24.02
C ASP A 237 16.77 10.28 -23.13
N ARG A 238 17.08 10.52 -21.86
CA ARG A 238 17.29 9.47 -20.91
C ARG A 238 16.00 8.68 -20.65
N LEU A 239 14.84 9.38 -20.51
CA LEU A 239 13.53 8.72 -20.42
C LEU A 239 13.25 7.81 -21.62
N CYS A 240 13.52 8.34 -22.83
CA CYS A 240 13.36 7.57 -24.05
C CYS A 240 14.27 6.35 -24.09
N GLN A 241 15.55 6.53 -23.75
CA GLN A 241 16.57 5.47 -23.76
C GLN A 241 16.21 4.32 -22.81
N ILE A 242 15.89 4.62 -21.54
CA ILE A 242 15.65 3.59 -20.51
C ILE A 242 14.31 2.86 -20.70
N ASN A 243 13.38 3.42 -21.49
CA ASN A 243 12.08 2.82 -21.80
C ASN A 243 11.98 2.28 -23.24
N GLY A 244 13.04 2.40 -24.06
CA GLY A 244 13.02 1.94 -25.45
C GLY A 244 11.99 2.66 -26.34
N ILE A 245 11.68 3.94 -26.03
CA ILE A 245 10.69 4.73 -26.77
C ILE A 245 11.35 5.93 -27.47
N LYS A 246 10.70 6.49 -28.48
CA LYS A 246 11.15 7.68 -29.20
C LYS A 246 10.51 8.94 -28.60
N ARG A 247 11.13 10.12 -28.80
CA ARG A 247 10.56 11.42 -28.40
C ARG A 247 9.17 11.68 -28.97
N THR A 248 8.85 11.08 -30.12
CA THR A 248 7.58 11.18 -30.83
C THR A 248 6.57 10.10 -30.43
N THR A 249 6.94 9.20 -29.51
CA THR A 249 6.04 8.12 -29.06
C THR A 249 4.86 8.70 -28.30
N THR A 250 3.65 8.35 -28.73
CA THR A 250 2.42 8.69 -27.99
C THR A 250 2.34 7.85 -26.73
N LEU A 251 2.28 8.51 -25.57
CA LEU A 251 2.12 7.86 -24.27
C LEU A 251 0.67 7.40 -24.10
N ARG A 252 0.48 6.17 -23.65
CA ARG A 252 -0.85 5.60 -23.38
C ARG A 252 -1.18 5.71 -21.90
N ILE A 253 -2.42 6.12 -21.56
CA ILE A 253 -2.89 6.16 -20.18
C ILE A 253 -2.76 4.74 -19.58
N GLY A 254 -2.18 4.64 -18.38
CA GLY A 254 -1.88 3.38 -17.72
C GLY A 254 -0.53 2.76 -18.08
N GLN A 255 0.16 3.22 -19.13
CA GLN A 255 1.53 2.81 -19.43
C GLN A 255 2.46 3.21 -18.29
N VAL A 256 3.42 2.34 -17.95
CA VAL A 256 4.43 2.60 -16.91
C VAL A 256 5.75 2.93 -17.60
N LEU A 257 6.34 4.08 -17.24
CA LEU A 257 7.67 4.49 -17.67
C LEU A 257 8.64 4.42 -16.50
N ARG A 258 9.82 3.87 -16.75
CA ARG A 258 10.96 3.99 -15.84
C ARG A 258 11.51 5.43 -15.92
N CYS A 259 11.76 6.05 -14.75
CA CYS A 259 12.15 7.45 -14.64
C CYS A 259 13.52 7.69 -13.99
N SER A 260 14.28 6.63 -13.71
CA SER A 260 15.66 6.72 -13.22
C SER A 260 16.48 5.51 -13.66
#